data_f219b2bb53672a79425da931362db896
#
_entry.id   f219b2bb53672a79425da931362db896
#
_cell.length_a   1.000
_cell.length_b   1.000
_cell.length_c   1.000
_cell.angle_alpha   90.00
_cell.angle_beta   90.00
_cell.angle_gamma   90.00
#
_symmetry.space_group_name_H-M   'P 1'
#
loop_
_entity.id
_entity.type
_entity.pdbx_description
1 polymer ?
#
loop_
_entity_poly.entity_id
_entity_poly.type
_entity_poly.pdbx_seq_one_letter_code
_entity_poly.pdbx_strand_id
1 'polypeptide(L)'
;MTGNLTLAARAAYILRDNSTGLITKAAPTLYPHQWSWDAAFNAIGLASVDLPRARLELDSLFAGQWRNGMVPHIVFDPAANGYWPGPGQWQSVRYSEEAPARPATSGICDPPVHAIAVDRILAAAASAGGREDELTRGCWPGTGSWPATGPIRRPG
;
A
#
# COMPACT_ATOMS: atom_id res chain seq x y z
N MET A 1 -18.55 11.23 -30.53
CA MET A 1 -17.84 9.95 -30.84
C MET A 1 -17.37 9.34 -29.53
N THR A 2 -18.17 8.51 -28.92
CA THR A 2 -17.79 7.74 -27.71
C THR A 2 -17.05 6.48 -28.16
N GLY A 3 -15.75 6.61 -28.40
CA GLY A 3 -14.89 5.45 -28.66
C GLY A 3 -14.95 4.49 -27.48
N ASN A 4 -15.20 3.22 -27.77
CA ASN A 4 -15.28 2.16 -26.76
C ASN A 4 -13.87 1.98 -26.15
N LEU A 5 -13.65 2.50 -24.95
CA LEU A 5 -12.38 2.34 -24.20
C LEU A 5 -12.13 0.85 -23.97
N THR A 6 -10.88 0.42 -24.12
CA THR A 6 -10.46 -0.93 -23.77
C THR A 6 -10.65 -1.17 -22.26
N LEU A 7 -10.76 -2.42 -21.83
CA LEU A 7 -10.89 -2.76 -20.40
C LEU A 7 -9.73 -2.19 -19.58
N ALA A 8 -8.50 -2.26 -20.08
CA ALA A 8 -7.32 -1.70 -19.43
C ALA A 8 -7.42 -0.16 -19.28
N ALA A 9 -7.88 0.55 -20.31
CA ALA A 9 -8.07 1.99 -20.23
C ALA A 9 -9.16 2.38 -19.23
N ARG A 10 -10.23 1.58 -19.11
CA ARG A 10 -11.30 1.78 -18.14
C ARG A 10 -10.78 1.54 -16.70
N ALA A 11 -9.99 0.50 -16.49
CA ALA A 11 -9.38 0.21 -15.20
C ALA A 11 -8.42 1.32 -14.77
N ALA A 12 -7.55 1.79 -15.67
CA ALA A 12 -6.64 2.92 -15.41
C ALA A 12 -7.41 4.21 -15.08
N TYR A 13 -8.55 4.44 -15.74
CA TYR A 13 -9.42 5.58 -15.45
C TYR A 13 -9.96 5.51 -14.00
N ILE A 14 -10.47 4.34 -13.56
CA ILE A 14 -10.99 4.14 -12.20
C ILE A 14 -9.89 4.36 -11.15
N LEU A 15 -8.70 3.79 -11.36
CA LEU A 15 -7.58 3.99 -10.43
C LEU A 15 -7.20 5.47 -10.30
N ARG A 16 -7.25 6.22 -11.41
CA ARG A 16 -6.98 7.66 -11.43
C ARG A 16 -8.09 8.46 -10.76
N ASP A 17 -9.34 8.14 -11.04
CA ASP A 17 -10.52 8.81 -10.47
C ASP A 17 -10.61 8.64 -8.95
N ASN A 18 -10.22 7.46 -8.45
CA ASN A 18 -10.18 7.16 -7.02
C ASN A 18 -8.94 7.70 -6.30
N SER A 19 -7.97 8.26 -7.03
CA SER A 19 -6.72 8.73 -6.45
C SER A 19 -6.90 10.07 -5.73
N THR A 20 -6.33 10.19 -4.53
CA THR A 20 -6.19 11.45 -3.79
C THR A 20 -4.84 12.14 -4.08
N GLY A 21 -4.00 11.57 -4.93
CA GLY A 21 -2.61 11.96 -5.14
C GLY A 21 -1.63 11.15 -4.26
N LEU A 22 -2.00 10.81 -3.03
CA LEU A 22 -1.18 10.01 -2.11
C LEU A 22 -1.64 8.55 -2.07
N ILE A 23 -2.92 8.32 -1.92
CA ILE A 23 -3.56 7.00 -1.85
C ILE A 23 -4.63 6.85 -2.94
N THR A 24 -4.98 5.61 -3.26
CA THR A 24 -6.11 5.26 -4.12
C THR A 24 -7.20 4.64 -3.26
N LYS A 25 -8.34 5.32 -3.15
CA LYS A 25 -9.49 4.83 -2.37
C LYS A 25 -10.07 3.58 -3.02
N ALA A 26 -10.37 2.55 -2.22
CA ALA A 26 -11.03 1.34 -2.71
C ALA A 26 -12.44 1.65 -3.27
N ALA A 27 -13.19 2.51 -2.57
CA ALA A 27 -14.43 3.10 -3.04
C ALA A 27 -14.58 4.51 -2.47
N PRO A 28 -14.66 5.57 -3.30
CA PRO A 28 -14.60 6.96 -2.86
C PRO A 28 -15.63 7.36 -1.80
N THR A 29 -16.81 6.75 -1.84
CA THR A 29 -17.95 7.06 -0.96
C THR A 29 -18.06 6.15 0.26
N LEU A 30 -17.46 4.95 0.23
CA LEU A 30 -17.61 3.95 1.29
C LEU A 30 -16.33 3.73 2.09
N TYR A 31 -15.18 3.81 1.43
CA TYR A 31 -13.86 3.50 2.00
C TYR A 31 -12.92 4.69 1.85
N PRO A 32 -13.04 5.70 2.74
CA PRO A 32 -12.34 6.97 2.58
C PRO A 32 -10.86 6.93 2.99
N HIS A 33 -10.43 5.86 3.65
CA HIS A 33 -9.07 5.66 4.13
C HIS A 33 -8.27 4.73 3.21
N GLN A 34 -7.04 4.38 3.59
CA GLN A 34 -6.23 3.39 2.88
C GLN A 34 -6.36 2.02 3.56
N TRP A 35 -6.96 1.06 2.86
CA TRP A 35 -7.00 -0.35 3.26
C TRP A 35 -5.79 -1.09 2.71
N SER A 36 -5.20 -1.97 3.52
CA SER A 36 -3.95 -2.64 3.21
C SER A 36 -4.02 -3.48 1.93
N TRP A 37 -4.93 -4.43 1.84
CA TRP A 37 -5.02 -5.28 0.67
C TRP A 37 -5.51 -4.53 -0.57
N ASP A 38 -6.43 -3.55 -0.41
CA ASP A 38 -6.90 -2.71 -1.51
C ASP A 38 -5.75 -1.87 -2.07
N ALA A 39 -4.93 -1.26 -1.20
CA ALA A 39 -3.73 -0.53 -1.62
C ALA A 39 -2.76 -1.43 -2.40
N ALA A 40 -2.59 -2.68 -1.95
CA ALA A 40 -1.75 -3.65 -2.64
C ALA A 40 -2.30 -3.99 -4.05
N PHE A 41 -3.61 -4.26 -4.18
CA PHE A 41 -4.22 -4.50 -5.49
C PHE A 41 -4.20 -3.25 -6.38
N ASN A 42 -4.43 -2.07 -5.82
CA ASN A 42 -4.30 -0.80 -6.54
C ASN A 42 -2.86 -0.63 -7.06
N ALA A 43 -1.86 -0.90 -6.23
CA ALA A 43 -0.45 -0.83 -6.62
C ALA A 43 -0.09 -1.80 -7.74
N ILE A 44 -0.61 -3.05 -7.71
CA ILE A 44 -0.46 -4.01 -8.80
C ILE A 44 -1.04 -3.46 -10.11
N GLY A 45 -2.23 -2.90 -10.07
CA GLY A 45 -2.85 -2.27 -11.24
C GLY A 45 -2.07 -1.06 -11.75
N LEU A 46 -1.65 -0.18 -10.84
CA LEU A 46 -0.86 1.00 -11.12
C LEU A 46 0.51 0.66 -11.70
N ALA A 47 1.14 -0.44 -11.31
CA ALA A 47 2.45 -0.85 -11.81
C ALA A 47 2.49 -1.00 -13.35
N SER A 48 1.35 -1.25 -13.99
CA SER A 48 1.24 -1.35 -15.46
C SER A 48 0.95 -0.03 -16.16
N VAL A 49 0.58 1.04 -15.44
CA VAL A 49 0.13 2.32 -16.05
C VAL A 49 0.86 3.54 -15.49
N ASP A 50 1.30 3.49 -14.24
CA ASP A 50 1.98 4.59 -13.53
C ASP A 50 2.84 4.02 -12.40
N LEU A 51 4.04 3.59 -12.72
CA LEU A 51 4.95 2.93 -11.80
C LEU A 51 5.34 3.81 -10.58
N PRO A 52 5.65 5.11 -10.73
CA PRO A 52 5.88 6.00 -9.58
C PRO A 52 4.68 6.05 -8.64
N ARG A 53 3.47 6.05 -9.18
CA ARG A 53 2.24 6.08 -8.39
C ARG A 53 1.98 4.75 -7.68
N ALA A 54 2.30 3.62 -8.33
CA ALA A 54 2.24 2.29 -7.70
C ALA A 54 3.15 2.21 -6.46
N ARG A 55 4.36 2.74 -6.58
CA ARG A 55 5.31 2.84 -5.47
C ARG A 55 4.78 3.72 -4.35
N LEU A 56 4.32 4.93 -4.66
CA LEU A 56 3.78 5.86 -3.68
C LEU A 56 2.60 5.27 -2.90
N GLU A 57 1.77 4.45 -3.55
CA GLU A 57 0.66 3.73 -2.91
C GLU A 57 1.13 2.80 -1.78
N LEU A 58 2.23 2.06 -2.01
CA LEU A 58 2.81 1.20 -0.98
C LEU A 58 3.61 1.97 0.06
N ASP A 59 4.36 3.01 -0.34
CA ASP A 59 5.12 3.85 0.59
C ASP A 59 4.18 4.50 1.62
N SER A 60 3.01 4.97 1.18
CA SER A 60 2.00 5.54 2.08
C SER A 60 1.39 4.49 3.03
N LEU A 61 1.18 3.26 2.58
CA LEU A 61 0.73 2.16 3.41
C LEU A 61 1.77 1.81 4.48
N PHE A 62 3.03 1.66 4.07
CA PHE A 62 4.13 1.29 4.97
C PHE A 62 4.52 2.40 5.95
N ALA A 63 4.16 3.66 5.66
CA ALA A 63 4.27 4.73 6.65
C ALA A 63 3.40 4.47 7.90
N GLY A 64 2.37 3.63 7.79
CA GLY A 64 1.55 3.16 8.90
C GLY A 64 2.03 1.84 9.52
N GLN A 65 3.14 1.27 9.08
CA GLN A 65 3.65 0.01 9.62
C GLN A 65 4.05 0.15 11.09
N TRP A 66 3.69 -0.82 11.90
CA TRP A 66 4.03 -0.87 13.31
C TRP A 66 5.50 -1.28 13.50
N ARG A 67 6.11 -0.91 14.64
CA ARG A 67 7.53 -1.23 14.93
C ARG A 67 7.84 -2.74 14.94
N ASN A 68 6.86 -3.57 15.27
CA ASN A 68 6.96 -5.03 15.21
C ASN A 68 6.81 -5.61 13.80
N GLY A 69 6.66 -4.76 12.77
CA GLY A 69 6.53 -5.16 11.37
C GLY A 69 5.09 -5.38 10.90
N MET A 70 4.08 -5.29 11.76
CA MET A 70 2.68 -5.44 11.34
C MET A 70 2.29 -4.31 10.38
N VAL A 71 1.75 -4.67 9.22
CA VAL A 71 1.09 -3.73 8.31
C VAL A 71 -0.39 -3.68 8.69
N PRO A 72 -0.90 -2.52 9.12
CA PRO A 72 -2.27 -2.43 9.62
C PRO A 72 -3.28 -2.59 8.49
N HIS A 73 -4.42 -3.16 8.80
CA HIS A 73 -5.57 -3.29 7.89
C HIS A 73 -6.06 -1.91 7.38
N ILE A 74 -6.02 -0.85 8.20
CA ILE A 74 -6.34 0.52 7.79
C ILE A 74 -5.25 1.48 8.25
N VAL A 75 -4.80 2.33 7.32
CA VAL A 75 -4.12 3.59 7.61
C VAL A 75 -5.14 4.72 7.44
N PHE A 76 -5.43 5.45 8.51
CA PHE A 76 -6.46 6.46 8.52
C PHE A 76 -5.98 7.76 7.84
N ASP A 77 -6.74 8.21 6.84
CA ASP A 77 -6.54 9.53 6.26
C ASP A 77 -7.10 10.60 7.22
N PRO A 78 -6.28 11.52 7.72
CA PRO A 78 -6.73 12.54 8.67
C PRO A 78 -7.70 13.55 8.06
N ALA A 79 -7.75 13.67 6.74
CA ALA A 79 -8.68 14.54 6.02
C ALA A 79 -10.06 13.89 5.80
N ALA A 80 -10.16 12.56 5.97
CA ALA A 80 -11.42 11.85 5.76
C ALA A 80 -12.30 11.86 7.03
N ASN A 81 -13.59 11.97 6.82
CA ASN A 81 -14.60 11.99 7.88
C ASN A 81 -15.69 10.94 7.63
N GLY A 82 -16.43 10.59 8.68
CA GLY A 82 -17.68 9.83 8.56
C GLY A 82 -17.53 8.31 8.50
N TYR A 83 -16.31 7.74 8.62
CA TYR A 83 -16.10 6.30 8.71
C TYR A 83 -16.12 5.80 10.17
N TRP A 84 -16.80 4.66 10.38
CA TRP A 84 -16.83 3.97 11.68
C TRP A 84 -16.51 2.47 11.48
N PRO A 85 -15.67 1.84 12.34
CA PRO A 85 -14.94 2.44 13.47
C PRO A 85 -13.72 3.26 13.01
N GLY A 86 -13.62 4.51 13.49
CA GLY A 86 -12.50 5.40 13.22
C GLY A 86 -11.33 5.24 14.22
N PRO A 87 -10.29 6.08 14.12
CA PRO A 87 -9.11 5.98 14.98
C PRO A 87 -9.42 6.15 16.48
N GLY A 88 -10.49 6.89 16.82
CA GLY A 88 -10.94 7.05 18.20
C GLY A 88 -11.49 5.77 18.84
N GLN A 89 -12.00 4.83 18.05
CA GLN A 89 -12.42 3.51 18.52
C GLN A 89 -11.27 2.53 18.58
N TRP A 90 -10.37 2.57 17.60
CA TRP A 90 -9.20 1.69 17.55
C TRP A 90 -8.21 1.98 18.67
N GLN A 91 -7.91 3.26 18.95
CA GLN A 91 -6.99 3.71 20.00
C GLN A 91 -5.65 2.91 20.01
N SER A 92 -5.12 2.59 18.84
CA SER A 92 -4.00 1.65 18.67
C SER A 92 -2.79 2.02 19.52
N VAL A 93 -2.41 3.30 19.58
CA VAL A 93 -1.30 3.78 20.43
C VAL A 93 -1.55 3.65 21.93
N ARG A 94 -2.81 3.53 22.37
CA ARG A 94 -3.14 3.31 23.77
C ARG A 94 -2.95 1.84 24.18
N TYR A 95 -3.17 0.93 23.23
CA TYR A 95 -3.15 -0.52 23.50
C TYR A 95 -1.81 -1.16 23.11
N SER A 96 -0.97 -0.48 22.33
CA SER A 96 0.33 -1.00 21.93
C SER A 96 1.34 0.10 21.67
N GLU A 97 2.50 -0.03 22.29
CA GLU A 97 3.67 0.84 22.03
C GLU A 97 4.26 0.64 20.63
N GLU A 98 3.91 -0.47 19.97
CA GLU A 98 4.36 -0.79 18.61
C GLU A 98 3.63 0.05 17.55
N ALA A 99 2.43 0.56 17.87
CA ALA A 99 1.64 1.36 16.94
C ALA A 99 2.29 2.71 16.67
N PRO A 100 2.32 3.19 15.41
CA PRO A 100 2.81 4.52 15.10
C PRO A 100 1.88 5.59 15.69
N ALA A 101 2.48 6.66 16.23
CA ALA A 101 1.70 7.80 16.70
C ALA A 101 1.01 8.52 15.53
N ARG A 102 1.64 8.52 14.36
CA ARG A 102 1.12 9.05 13.09
C ARG A 102 1.74 8.26 11.92
N PRO A 103 0.96 7.93 10.89
CA PRO A 103 -0.51 8.06 10.83
C PRO A 103 -1.23 7.17 11.85
N ALA A 104 -2.49 7.49 12.18
CA ALA A 104 -3.32 6.61 12.99
C ALA A 104 -3.67 5.34 12.20
N THR A 105 -3.74 4.19 12.89
CA THR A 105 -3.97 2.89 12.24
C THR A 105 -4.97 2.03 13.01
N SER A 106 -5.55 1.04 12.34
CA SER A 106 -6.24 -0.06 12.99
C SER A 106 -5.23 -1.00 13.68
N GLY A 107 -5.73 -1.83 14.62
CA GLY A 107 -4.92 -2.78 15.40
C GLY A 107 -4.94 -4.22 14.89
N ILE A 108 -5.36 -4.46 13.65
CA ILE A 108 -5.37 -5.77 12.98
C ILE A 108 -4.71 -5.66 11.61
N CYS A 109 -4.36 -6.80 11.00
CA CYS A 109 -3.80 -6.86 9.65
C CYS A 109 -4.77 -7.55 8.67
N ASP A 110 -4.62 -7.22 7.39
CA ASP A 110 -5.20 -7.94 6.26
C ASP A 110 -4.29 -9.08 5.78
N PRO A 111 -4.76 -9.96 4.88
CA PRO A 111 -3.88 -10.87 4.16
C PRO A 111 -2.72 -10.13 3.49
N PRO A 112 -1.47 -10.66 3.54
CA PRO A 112 -0.26 -9.92 3.17
C PRO A 112 -0.05 -9.80 1.64
N VAL A 113 -1.02 -9.30 0.90
CA VAL A 113 -0.98 -9.11 -0.56
C VAL A 113 0.05 -8.07 -0.97
N HIS A 114 0.42 -7.17 -0.06
CA HIS A 114 1.43 -6.14 -0.31
C HIS A 114 2.81 -6.71 -0.72
N ALA A 115 3.17 -7.92 -0.26
CA ALA A 115 4.40 -8.58 -0.71
C ALA A 115 4.34 -8.94 -2.22
N ILE A 116 3.17 -9.36 -2.70
CA ILE A 116 2.94 -9.63 -4.13
C ILE A 116 2.97 -8.32 -4.93
N ALA A 117 2.44 -7.24 -4.37
CA ALA A 117 2.47 -5.93 -5.02
C ALA A 117 3.90 -5.41 -5.19
N VAL A 118 4.77 -5.57 -4.19
CA VAL A 118 6.20 -5.24 -4.29
C VAL A 118 6.86 -6.02 -5.42
N ASP A 119 6.66 -7.33 -5.48
CA ASP A 119 7.20 -8.19 -6.56
C ASP A 119 6.76 -7.69 -7.95
N ARG A 120 5.48 -7.33 -8.11
CA ARG A 120 4.95 -6.81 -9.38
C ARG A 120 5.52 -5.44 -9.75
N ILE A 121 5.73 -4.56 -8.80
CA ILE A 121 6.37 -3.26 -9.01
C ILE A 121 7.83 -3.46 -9.45
N LEU A 122 8.58 -4.34 -8.79
CA LEU A 122 9.97 -4.64 -9.15
C LEU A 122 10.07 -5.24 -10.56
N ALA A 123 9.21 -6.19 -10.91
CA ALA A 123 9.15 -6.77 -12.24
C ALA A 123 8.82 -5.73 -13.33
N ALA A 124 7.88 -4.81 -13.06
CA ALA A 124 7.54 -3.73 -13.98
C ALA A 124 8.70 -2.76 -14.17
N ALA A 125 9.40 -2.43 -13.09
CA ALA A 125 10.57 -1.55 -13.14
C ALA A 125 11.73 -2.15 -13.93
N ALA A 126 12.04 -3.43 -13.71
CA ALA A 126 13.06 -4.15 -14.48
C ALA A 126 12.73 -4.17 -15.98
N SER A 127 11.45 -4.36 -16.32
CA SER A 127 10.95 -4.34 -17.71
C SER A 127 11.07 -2.95 -18.38
N ALA A 128 10.99 -1.89 -17.58
CA ALA A 128 11.14 -0.51 -18.05
C ALA A 128 12.61 -0.05 -18.15
N GLY A 129 13.60 -0.92 -17.92
CA GLY A 129 15.01 -0.59 -17.92
C GLY A 129 15.49 0.16 -16.67
N GLY A 130 14.68 0.19 -15.63
CA GLY A 130 15.04 0.74 -14.32
C GLY A 130 15.98 -0.19 -13.55
N ARG A 131 16.91 0.39 -12.77
CA ARG A 131 17.74 -0.39 -11.85
C ARG A 131 16.92 -0.77 -10.62
N GLU A 132 16.88 -2.05 -10.31
CA GLU A 132 16.30 -2.59 -9.06
C GLU A 132 16.78 -1.84 -7.81
N ASP A 133 18.03 -1.41 -7.79
CA ASP A 133 18.68 -0.67 -6.71
C ASP A 133 18.07 0.72 -6.43
N GLU A 134 17.50 1.38 -7.41
CA GLU A 134 16.87 2.69 -7.23
C GLU A 134 15.48 2.57 -6.57
N LEU A 135 14.79 1.48 -6.85
CA LEU A 135 13.47 1.21 -6.29
C LEU A 135 13.54 0.67 -4.86
N THR A 136 14.54 -0.16 -4.57
CA THR A 136 14.73 -0.73 -3.22
C THR A 136 15.27 0.28 -2.23
N ARG A 137 16.13 1.21 -2.65
CA ARG A 137 16.73 2.22 -1.76
C ARG A 137 15.78 3.29 -1.24
N GLY A 138 14.61 3.46 -1.84
CA GLY A 138 13.64 4.47 -1.42
C GLY A 138 12.35 3.90 -0.84
N CYS A 139 12.10 2.59 -0.91
CA CYS A 139 10.87 1.96 -0.44
C CYS A 139 10.84 1.68 1.06
N TRP A 140 11.93 1.95 1.80
CA TRP A 140 12.00 1.59 3.22
C TRP A 140 12.71 2.67 4.05
N PRO A 141 12.01 3.72 4.50
CA PRO A 141 12.58 4.66 5.45
C PRO A 141 12.67 4.00 6.83
N GLY A 142 13.85 3.56 7.23
CA GLY A 142 14.16 3.34 8.64
C GLY A 142 14.43 1.93 9.11
N THR A 143 14.60 0.96 8.23
CA THR A 143 15.16 -0.32 8.65
C THR A 143 16.44 -0.61 7.86
N GLY A 144 17.51 -0.84 8.59
CA GLY A 144 18.68 -1.46 8.01
C GLY A 144 18.27 -2.68 7.19
N SER A 145 19.03 -2.96 6.12
CA SER A 145 18.88 -4.06 5.19
C SER A 145 17.99 -5.20 5.70
N TRP A 146 17.00 -5.60 4.87
CA TRP A 146 16.35 -6.91 5.05
C TRP A 146 17.42 -7.91 5.43
N PRO A 147 17.23 -8.71 6.50
CA PRO A 147 18.12 -9.84 6.72
C PRO A 147 18.07 -10.66 5.43
N ALA A 148 19.23 -10.84 4.81
CA ALA A 148 19.36 -11.71 3.66
C ALA A 148 18.59 -13.00 4.00
N THR A 149 17.59 -13.34 3.20
CA THR A 149 16.82 -14.56 3.36
C THR A 149 17.81 -15.71 3.26
N GLY A 150 18.25 -16.19 4.41
CA GLY A 150 18.97 -17.46 4.48
C GLY A 150 18.08 -18.55 3.85
N PRO A 151 18.65 -19.59 3.26
CA PRO A 151 17.88 -20.60 2.56
C PRO A 151 16.80 -21.16 3.49
N ILE A 152 15.54 -21.12 3.03
CA ILE A 152 14.40 -21.71 3.73
C ILE A 152 14.72 -23.21 3.88
N ARG A 153 15.08 -23.61 5.10
CA ARG A 153 15.22 -25.04 5.43
C ARG A 153 13.84 -25.66 5.34
N ARG A 154 13.63 -26.51 4.34
CA ARG A 154 12.45 -27.37 4.27
C ARG A 154 12.52 -28.34 5.46
N PRO A 155 11.46 -28.50 6.25
CA PRO A 155 11.41 -29.59 7.23
C PRO A 155 11.44 -30.91 6.48
N GLY A 156 12.34 -31.82 6.92
CA GLY A 156 12.40 -33.21 6.45
C GLY A 156 11.22 -34.02 6.95
#